data_f72fb295555df7f612e69f1d861013d1
#
_entry.id   f72fb295555df7f612e69f1d861013d1
#
_cell.length_a   1.000
_cell.length_b   1.000
_cell.length_c   1.000
_cell.angle_alpha   90.00
_cell.angle_beta   90.00
_cell.angle_gamma   90.00
#
_symmetry.space_group_name_H-M   'P 1'
#
loop_
_entity.id
_entity.type
_entity.pdbx_description
1 polymer ?
#
loop_
_entity_poly.entity_id
_entity_poly.type
_entity_poly.pdbx_seq_one_letter_code
_entity_poly.pdbx_strand_id
1 'polypeptide(L)'
;MAPKICRFPPLPFPNRQSPNMTQVTNTVRFVLDGRIVEAQGERRTTTVLDYLREHLHRTGTKEGCAEGDCGACVVMVGELNAAGTAIDYVAVNSCIQLLPTLDGKSVKTVESLQGADGSLHPVQDEMIKCHGAQCGFCTPGIVMSLVNLVQTHPSPNRQQITDSLSGNLCRCTGYRPIVEAAQNACARQTGLKLDDRADIALLKEIARAKTPTLSLDGELIVQPVVRTRKGNEFVSPATLAEVADYLVKHPQTTLLAGSTEIGLQVNKQYSRPEHIMYLGNVTELRQVSETAKAWRIGAVVSLTQVEALVAQAYPDFAEVLRRFGSPPIRSTATLAGNIANGSPIGDSMPCLMALGATLVLRRGDKTRTVALDQFYTGQKKNVLQPGEFIEAIELPKPQAGGVFRAHKVSKRFEQDISATCAAISYQVVGGKLKGVRLAYNGLAPSPCRAPKIEAVLEGKAPTEVSVADIDAAIAHSFTARDGLRATWAYRALVARNLVLEFLEERTEEVA
;
A
#
# COMPACT_ATOMS: atom_id res chain seq x y z
N MET A 1 52.14 -24.39 -19.58
CA MET A 1 51.18 -25.32 -20.20
C MET A 1 49.80 -24.91 -19.76
N ALA A 2 49.01 -24.30 -20.66
CA ALA A 2 47.64 -23.89 -20.39
C ALA A 2 46.68 -25.02 -20.83
N PRO A 3 45.59 -25.30 -20.14
CA PRO A 3 44.68 -26.37 -20.51
C PRO A 3 43.83 -25.98 -21.73
N LYS A 4 43.73 -26.92 -22.67
CA LYS A 4 42.92 -26.84 -23.90
C LYS A 4 41.43 -26.91 -23.53
N ILE A 5 40.68 -25.86 -23.88
CA ILE A 5 39.22 -25.85 -23.81
C ILE A 5 38.68 -26.59 -25.04
N CYS A 6 38.00 -27.71 -24.83
CA CYS A 6 37.25 -28.42 -25.86
C CYS A 6 36.03 -27.59 -26.29
N ARG A 7 36.04 -27.14 -27.55
CA ARG A 7 34.84 -26.57 -28.20
C ARG A 7 34.04 -27.73 -28.83
N PHE A 8 32.79 -27.91 -28.39
CA PHE A 8 31.84 -28.75 -29.09
C PHE A 8 31.17 -27.94 -30.21
N PRO A 9 30.95 -28.52 -31.39
CA PRO A 9 30.21 -27.87 -32.46
C PRO A 9 28.71 -27.77 -32.10
N PRO A 10 27.99 -26.71 -32.56
CA PRO A 10 26.56 -26.60 -32.34
C PRO A 10 25.80 -27.61 -33.18
N LEU A 11 24.89 -28.34 -32.58
CA LEU A 11 23.94 -29.22 -33.26
C LEU A 11 22.94 -28.37 -34.08
N PRO A 12 22.61 -28.75 -35.34
CA PRO A 12 21.63 -28.02 -36.12
C PRO A 12 20.21 -28.30 -35.61
N PHE A 13 19.52 -27.27 -35.11
CA PHE A 13 18.08 -27.34 -34.87
C PHE A 13 17.33 -27.19 -36.20
N PRO A 14 16.30 -28.00 -36.46
CA PRO A 14 15.48 -27.85 -37.64
C PRO A 14 14.67 -26.57 -37.58
N ASN A 15 14.82 -25.75 -38.61
CA ASN A 15 14.09 -24.51 -38.84
C ASN A 15 12.62 -24.82 -39.15
N ARG A 16 11.75 -24.93 -38.13
CA ARG A 16 10.30 -24.96 -38.33
C ARG A 16 9.80 -23.52 -38.25
N GLN A 17 9.57 -22.90 -39.37
CA GLN A 17 8.75 -21.70 -39.49
C GLN A 17 7.32 -22.07 -39.09
N SER A 18 6.93 -21.72 -37.89
CA SER A 18 5.53 -21.74 -37.45
C SER A 18 4.89 -20.41 -37.81
N PRO A 19 3.64 -20.40 -38.32
CA PRO A 19 2.96 -19.17 -38.68
C PRO A 19 2.54 -18.40 -37.42
N ASN A 20 2.85 -17.12 -37.41
CA ASN A 20 2.36 -16.08 -36.46
C ASN A 20 2.45 -16.40 -34.96
N MET A 21 3.66 -16.45 -34.43
CA MET A 21 3.87 -16.38 -32.98
C MET A 21 3.67 -14.95 -32.53
N THR A 22 2.62 -14.71 -31.79
CA THR A 22 2.46 -13.48 -31.04
C THR A 22 3.58 -13.39 -29.98
N GLN A 23 4.38 -12.31 -30.02
CA GLN A 23 5.57 -12.20 -29.18
C GLN A 23 5.14 -11.94 -27.72
N VAL A 24 5.42 -12.89 -26.84
CA VAL A 24 5.45 -12.67 -25.40
C VAL A 24 6.66 -11.79 -25.10
N THR A 25 6.45 -10.60 -24.58
CA THR A 25 7.57 -9.69 -24.28
C THR A 25 8.21 -10.05 -22.94
N ASN A 26 9.53 -10.27 -22.94
CA ASN A 26 10.33 -10.41 -21.72
C ASN A 26 10.89 -9.06 -21.25
N THR A 27 10.24 -7.95 -21.63
CA THR A 27 10.78 -6.61 -21.47
C THR A 27 9.80 -5.77 -20.66
N VAL A 28 10.28 -5.16 -19.60
CA VAL A 28 9.58 -4.11 -18.86
C VAL A 28 9.95 -2.78 -19.48
N ARG A 29 8.95 -1.99 -19.91
CA ARG A 29 9.15 -0.67 -20.52
C ARG A 29 8.62 0.41 -19.63
N PHE A 30 9.46 1.34 -19.25
CA PHE A 30 9.07 2.51 -18.47
C PHE A 30 9.81 3.76 -18.92
N VAL A 31 9.31 4.93 -18.54
CA VAL A 31 9.95 6.20 -18.90
C VAL A 31 10.81 6.67 -17.73
N LEU A 32 12.06 7.06 -18.02
CA LEU A 32 12.98 7.70 -17.08
C LEU A 32 13.70 8.84 -17.82
N ASP A 33 13.60 10.06 -17.29
CA ASP A 33 14.26 11.26 -17.82
C ASP A 33 14.02 11.48 -19.32
N GLY A 34 12.76 11.42 -19.75
CA GLY A 34 12.40 11.63 -21.16
C GLY A 34 12.88 10.57 -22.12
N ARG A 35 13.13 9.35 -21.64
CA ARG A 35 13.56 8.19 -22.46
C ARG A 35 12.81 6.94 -22.04
N ILE A 36 12.51 6.08 -23.03
CA ILE A 36 12.03 4.73 -22.74
C ILE A 36 13.22 3.87 -22.31
N VAL A 37 13.11 3.27 -21.14
CA VAL A 37 14.02 2.24 -20.63
C VAL A 37 13.39 0.89 -20.89
N GLU A 38 14.15 -0.02 -21.49
CA GLU A 38 13.77 -1.41 -21.75
C GLU A 38 14.60 -2.34 -20.86
N ALA A 39 13.99 -2.84 -19.80
CA ALA A 39 14.61 -3.83 -18.92
C ALA A 39 14.29 -5.23 -19.43
N GLN A 40 15.31 -5.93 -19.95
CA GLN A 40 15.18 -7.25 -20.56
C GLN A 40 15.84 -8.34 -19.71
N GLY A 41 15.17 -9.49 -19.59
CA GLY A 41 15.75 -10.66 -18.94
C GLY A 41 15.91 -10.56 -17.42
N GLU A 42 15.30 -9.56 -16.81
CA GLU A 42 15.34 -9.33 -15.37
C GLU A 42 14.57 -10.39 -14.60
N ARG A 43 14.92 -10.55 -13.33
CA ARG A 43 14.17 -11.44 -12.44
C ARG A 43 12.84 -10.77 -12.09
N ARG A 44 11.77 -11.57 -11.96
CA ARG A 44 10.46 -11.08 -11.49
C ARG A 44 10.49 -10.44 -10.09
N THR A 45 11.54 -10.74 -9.32
CA THR A 45 11.76 -10.23 -7.96
C THR A 45 12.89 -9.18 -7.89
N THR A 46 13.44 -8.72 -9.04
CA THR A 46 14.34 -7.56 -9.07
C THR A 46 13.57 -6.35 -8.53
N THR A 47 14.16 -5.63 -7.57
CA THR A 47 13.55 -4.41 -7.07
C THR A 47 13.85 -3.23 -7.99
N VAL A 48 13.01 -2.21 -7.92
CA VAL A 48 13.26 -0.95 -8.64
C VAL A 48 14.59 -0.33 -8.17
N LEU A 49 14.90 -0.40 -6.88
CA LEU A 49 16.14 0.10 -6.32
C LEU A 49 17.37 -0.59 -6.92
N ASP A 50 17.39 -1.92 -6.92
CA ASP A 50 18.52 -2.68 -7.48
C ASP A 50 18.73 -2.34 -8.95
N TYR A 51 17.64 -2.29 -9.73
CA TYR A 51 17.74 -1.95 -11.15
C TYR A 51 18.27 -0.55 -11.39
N LEU A 52 17.78 0.46 -10.64
CA LEU A 52 18.26 1.83 -10.73
C LEU A 52 19.76 1.93 -10.41
N ARG A 53 20.20 1.25 -9.34
CA ARG A 53 21.59 1.35 -8.86
C ARG A 53 22.59 0.49 -9.65
N GLU A 54 22.24 -0.77 -9.93
CA GLU A 54 23.16 -1.75 -10.49
C GLU A 54 23.18 -1.75 -12.02
N HIS A 55 22.04 -1.48 -12.67
CA HIS A 55 21.92 -1.49 -14.12
C HIS A 55 21.95 -0.08 -14.75
N LEU A 56 21.28 0.89 -14.13
CA LEU A 56 21.21 2.25 -14.66
C LEU A 56 22.22 3.21 -14.00
N HIS A 57 22.95 2.75 -12.99
CA HIS A 57 23.95 3.52 -12.23
C HIS A 57 23.39 4.82 -11.61
N ARG A 58 22.07 4.84 -11.31
CA ARG A 58 21.38 5.92 -10.61
C ARG A 58 21.58 5.76 -9.11
N THR A 59 22.79 6.09 -8.64
CA THR A 59 23.22 5.83 -7.25
C THR A 59 22.79 6.90 -6.27
N GLY A 60 22.14 7.99 -6.71
CA GLY A 60 21.50 8.98 -5.85
C GLY A 60 20.44 8.35 -4.96
N THR A 61 19.61 7.44 -5.50
CA THR A 61 18.69 6.64 -4.70
C THR A 61 19.46 5.66 -3.82
N LYS A 62 19.21 5.67 -2.49
CA LYS A 62 20.02 4.93 -1.50
C LYS A 62 19.28 3.73 -0.91
N GLU A 63 20.03 2.68 -0.54
CA GLU A 63 19.51 1.58 0.26
C GLU A 63 19.88 1.77 1.73
N GLY A 64 18.87 1.92 2.61
CA GLY A 64 19.09 1.97 4.05
C GLY A 64 18.57 0.73 4.76
N CYS A 65 17.27 0.46 4.72
CA CYS A 65 16.64 -0.64 5.45
C CYS A 65 16.26 -1.85 4.58
N ALA A 66 16.05 -1.67 3.28
CA ALA A 66 15.52 -2.69 2.35
C ALA A 66 14.16 -3.29 2.78
N GLU A 67 13.34 -2.52 3.54
CA GLU A 67 12.04 -2.97 4.06
C GLU A 67 10.94 -1.90 3.97
N GLY A 68 11.22 -0.75 3.31
CA GLY A 68 10.23 0.30 3.12
C GLY A 68 10.03 1.24 4.31
N ASP A 69 10.91 1.22 5.33
CA ASP A 69 10.73 1.98 6.58
C ASP A 69 11.50 3.31 6.60
N CYS A 70 12.75 3.35 6.09
CA CYS A 70 13.63 4.50 6.27
C CYS A 70 13.49 5.61 5.22
N GLY A 71 12.89 5.36 4.08
CA GLY A 71 12.66 6.33 3.01
C GLY A 71 13.89 6.78 2.22
N ALA A 72 15.10 6.27 2.49
CA ALA A 72 16.30 6.63 1.72
C ALA A 72 16.22 6.25 0.23
N CYS A 73 15.35 5.29 -0.09
CA CYS A 73 15.11 4.76 -1.43
C CYS A 73 13.91 5.39 -2.14
N VAL A 74 13.29 6.44 -1.61
CA VAL A 74 12.08 7.03 -2.20
C VAL A 74 12.39 7.56 -3.60
N VAL A 75 11.52 7.16 -4.55
CA VAL A 75 11.42 7.68 -5.91
C VAL A 75 9.96 8.08 -6.17
N MET A 76 9.70 8.79 -7.26
CA MET A 76 8.34 9.04 -7.72
C MET A 76 8.02 8.10 -8.87
N VAL A 77 6.85 7.47 -8.83
CA VAL A 77 6.31 6.66 -9.92
C VAL A 77 5.00 7.28 -10.37
N GLY A 78 4.84 7.46 -11.66
CA GLY A 78 3.68 8.14 -12.22
C GLY A 78 2.99 7.33 -13.31
N GLU A 79 1.69 7.51 -13.43
CA GLU A 79 0.84 6.95 -14.47
C GLU A 79 0.11 8.08 -15.19
N LEU A 80 -0.25 7.87 -16.47
CA LEU A 80 -1.12 8.82 -17.17
C LEU A 80 -2.46 8.91 -16.44
N ASN A 81 -2.93 10.13 -16.22
CA ASN A 81 -4.28 10.35 -15.74
C ASN A 81 -5.32 9.82 -16.76
N ALA A 82 -6.58 9.69 -16.35
CA ALA A 82 -7.65 9.15 -17.21
C ALA A 82 -7.82 9.92 -18.54
N ALA A 83 -7.52 11.24 -18.55
CA ALA A 83 -7.57 12.07 -19.75
C ALA A 83 -6.31 11.94 -20.64
N GLY A 84 -5.26 11.33 -20.15
CA GLY A 84 -3.96 11.22 -20.83
C GLY A 84 -3.25 12.57 -21.03
N THR A 85 -3.54 13.56 -20.19
CA THR A 85 -3.03 14.94 -20.30
C THR A 85 -1.99 15.29 -19.26
N ALA A 86 -1.88 14.50 -18.20
CA ALA A 86 -0.93 14.68 -17.11
C ALA A 86 -0.47 13.32 -16.57
N ILE A 87 0.58 13.35 -15.76
CA ILE A 87 1.07 12.19 -15.03
C ILE A 87 0.76 12.39 -13.54
N ASP A 88 0.04 11.44 -12.96
CA ASP A 88 -0.25 11.40 -11.53
C ASP A 88 0.88 10.65 -10.83
N TYR A 89 1.75 11.39 -10.14
CA TYR A 89 2.89 10.83 -9.41
C TYR A 89 2.55 10.50 -7.97
N VAL A 90 3.12 9.40 -7.49
CA VAL A 90 3.14 9.03 -6.07
C VAL A 90 4.57 8.71 -5.63
N ALA A 91 4.91 9.06 -4.39
CA ALA A 91 6.17 8.65 -3.78
C ALA A 91 6.08 7.16 -3.41
N VAL A 92 7.12 6.38 -3.74
CA VAL A 92 7.20 4.95 -3.45
C VAL A 92 8.57 4.56 -2.91
N ASN A 93 8.60 3.52 -2.08
CA ASN A 93 9.86 2.92 -1.60
C ASN A 93 10.38 1.93 -2.65
N SER A 94 11.36 2.35 -3.45
CA SER A 94 11.91 1.54 -4.55
C SER A 94 12.55 0.23 -4.09
N CYS A 95 12.98 0.11 -2.83
CA CYS A 95 13.59 -1.11 -2.29
C CYS A 95 12.62 -2.29 -2.16
N ILE A 96 11.30 -2.04 -2.06
CA ILE A 96 10.26 -3.06 -1.96
C ILE A 96 9.30 -3.08 -3.14
N GLN A 97 9.47 -2.16 -4.09
CA GLN A 97 8.72 -2.14 -5.33
C GLN A 97 9.40 -3.05 -6.36
N LEU A 98 8.68 -4.04 -6.89
CA LEU A 98 9.23 -4.94 -7.90
C LEU A 98 9.26 -4.29 -9.27
N LEU A 99 10.39 -4.42 -9.99
CA LEU A 99 10.64 -3.80 -11.29
C LEU A 99 9.53 -4.03 -12.33
N PRO A 100 8.94 -5.24 -12.47
CA PRO A 100 7.89 -5.46 -13.46
C PRO A 100 6.63 -4.64 -13.26
N THR A 101 6.40 -4.08 -12.06
CA THR A 101 5.26 -3.19 -11.79
C THR A 101 5.40 -1.81 -12.42
N LEU A 102 6.60 -1.48 -12.94
CA LEU A 102 6.85 -0.21 -13.62
C LEU A 102 6.43 -0.20 -15.09
N ASP A 103 6.02 -1.34 -15.64
CA ASP A 103 5.70 -1.44 -17.06
C ASP A 103 4.57 -0.46 -17.45
N GLY A 104 4.90 0.49 -18.34
CA GLY A 104 3.99 1.56 -18.76
C GLY A 104 3.90 2.76 -17.82
N LYS A 105 4.86 2.94 -16.91
CA LYS A 105 4.89 4.05 -15.96
C LYS A 105 6.08 4.99 -16.18
N SER A 106 6.02 6.19 -15.61
CA SER A 106 7.16 7.12 -15.53
C SER A 106 7.79 7.00 -14.15
N VAL A 107 9.12 7.10 -14.11
CA VAL A 107 9.92 7.10 -12.88
C VAL A 107 10.72 8.39 -12.82
N LYS A 108 10.74 9.03 -11.65
CA LYS A 108 11.62 10.16 -11.36
C LYS A 108 12.49 9.82 -10.15
N THR A 109 13.80 10.06 -10.29
CA THR A 109 14.79 9.94 -9.22
C THR A 109 15.31 11.33 -8.85
N VAL A 110 16.14 11.43 -7.84
CA VAL A 110 16.72 12.73 -7.44
C VAL A 110 17.54 13.37 -8.57
N GLU A 111 18.16 12.54 -9.42
CA GLU A 111 18.90 12.98 -10.61
C GLU A 111 17.99 13.52 -11.71
N SER A 112 16.72 13.11 -11.75
CA SER A 112 15.72 13.56 -12.73
C SER A 112 15.26 15.00 -12.51
N LEU A 113 15.61 15.62 -11.39
CA LEU A 113 15.12 16.93 -10.98
C LEU A 113 15.95 18.09 -11.52
N GLN A 114 17.16 17.81 -12.05
CA GLN A 114 18.03 18.82 -12.61
C GLN A 114 17.49 19.29 -13.96
N GLY A 115 17.36 20.59 -14.12
CA GLY A 115 16.99 21.21 -15.41
C GLY A 115 18.03 20.94 -16.49
N ALA A 116 17.62 21.03 -17.76
CA ALA A 116 18.51 20.83 -18.91
C ALA A 116 19.66 21.86 -18.95
N ASP A 117 19.47 23.02 -18.34
CA ASP A 117 20.46 24.09 -18.16
C ASP A 117 21.37 23.89 -16.94
N GLY A 118 21.22 22.77 -16.23
CA GLY A 118 21.93 22.48 -14.99
C GLY A 118 21.33 23.12 -13.73
N SER A 119 20.21 23.84 -13.84
CA SER A 119 19.52 24.43 -12.69
C SER A 119 18.99 23.36 -11.74
N LEU A 120 18.97 23.67 -10.44
CA LEU A 120 18.41 22.81 -9.42
C LEU A 120 16.90 23.06 -9.28
N HIS A 121 16.16 21.99 -9.00
CA HIS A 121 14.77 22.12 -8.57
C HIS A 121 14.70 22.96 -7.27
N PRO A 122 13.67 23.83 -7.08
CA PRO A 122 13.57 24.69 -5.89
C PRO A 122 13.74 23.97 -4.55
N VAL A 123 13.22 22.74 -4.43
CA VAL A 123 13.43 21.92 -3.22
C VAL A 123 14.90 21.58 -3.03
N GLN A 124 15.64 21.20 -4.08
CA GLN A 124 17.09 20.91 -3.97
C GLN A 124 17.88 22.16 -3.57
N ASP A 125 17.58 23.29 -4.19
CA ASP A 125 18.25 24.56 -3.93
C ASP A 125 18.01 25.04 -2.48
N GLU A 126 16.77 24.97 -1.99
CA GLU A 126 16.46 25.34 -0.60
C GLU A 126 17.06 24.35 0.42
N MET A 127 17.12 23.05 0.10
CA MET A 127 17.83 22.09 0.95
C MET A 127 19.30 22.44 1.13
N ILE A 128 19.95 23.01 0.11
CA ILE A 128 21.33 23.52 0.22
C ILE A 128 21.36 24.78 1.08
N LYS A 129 20.54 25.78 0.80
CA LYS A 129 20.52 27.07 1.49
C LYS A 129 20.19 26.97 2.98
N CYS A 130 19.27 26.10 3.33
CA CYS A 130 18.85 25.86 4.72
C CYS A 130 19.74 24.84 5.44
N HIS A 131 20.80 24.33 4.81
CA HIS A 131 21.66 23.27 5.37
C HIS A 131 20.86 22.03 5.76
N GLY A 132 19.88 21.63 4.92
CA GLY A 132 19.00 20.48 5.13
C GLY A 132 19.67 19.10 5.07
N ALA A 133 20.99 19.05 4.81
CA ALA A 133 21.76 17.82 4.76
C ALA A 133 23.05 17.94 5.58
N GLN A 134 23.46 16.84 6.24
CA GLN A 134 24.76 16.69 6.86
C GLN A 134 25.53 15.53 6.22
N CYS A 135 25.27 14.26 6.61
CA CYS A 135 25.92 13.12 5.96
C CYS A 135 25.42 12.88 4.52
N GLY A 136 24.25 13.41 4.14
CA GLY A 136 23.69 13.33 2.79
C GLY A 136 22.96 12.02 2.46
N PHE A 137 23.01 10.99 3.30
CA PHE A 137 22.47 9.67 2.97
C PHE A 137 20.95 9.66 2.78
N CYS A 138 20.19 10.33 3.65
CA CYS A 138 18.73 10.43 3.56
C CYS A 138 18.25 11.50 2.57
N THR A 139 19.14 12.41 2.16
CA THR A 139 18.78 13.62 1.40
C THR A 139 18.06 13.34 0.09
N PRO A 140 18.48 12.38 -0.76
CA PRO A 140 17.77 12.06 -2.00
C PRO A 140 16.32 11.66 -1.77
N GLY A 141 16.07 10.75 -0.82
CA GLY A 141 14.72 10.30 -0.51
C GLY A 141 13.84 11.41 0.07
N ILE A 142 14.40 12.26 0.93
CA ILE A 142 13.70 13.44 1.47
C ILE A 142 13.32 14.42 0.35
N VAL A 143 14.24 14.72 -0.55
CA VAL A 143 13.99 15.59 -1.70
C VAL A 143 12.84 15.03 -2.54
N MET A 144 12.85 13.72 -2.87
CA MET A 144 11.80 13.10 -3.65
C MET A 144 10.44 13.15 -2.95
N SER A 145 10.37 12.95 -1.64
CA SER A 145 9.14 13.09 -0.87
C SER A 145 8.61 14.52 -0.88
N LEU A 146 9.47 15.51 -0.72
CA LEU A 146 9.09 16.93 -0.78
C LEU A 146 8.68 17.35 -2.20
N VAL A 147 9.36 16.89 -3.24
CA VAL A 147 8.96 17.15 -4.63
C VAL A 147 7.59 16.56 -4.90
N ASN A 148 7.33 15.33 -4.46
CA ASN A 148 6.00 14.72 -4.58
C ASN A 148 4.92 15.53 -3.86
N LEU A 149 5.22 16.05 -2.68
CA LEU A 149 4.29 16.91 -1.92
C LEU A 149 3.93 18.17 -2.73
N VAL A 150 4.90 18.89 -3.30
CA VAL A 150 4.63 20.13 -4.04
C VAL A 150 3.98 19.88 -5.42
N GLN A 151 4.03 18.66 -5.97
CA GLN A 151 3.24 18.29 -7.15
C GLN A 151 1.74 18.27 -6.83
N THR A 152 1.37 17.79 -5.64
CA THR A 152 -0.04 17.61 -5.23
C THR A 152 -0.58 18.77 -4.41
N HIS A 153 0.27 19.45 -3.62
CA HIS A 153 -0.08 20.56 -2.72
C HIS A 153 0.83 21.76 -3.00
N PRO A 154 0.41 22.72 -3.84
CA PRO A 154 1.25 23.87 -4.20
C PRO A 154 1.63 24.79 -3.02
N SER A 155 0.82 24.79 -1.95
CA SER A 155 1.04 25.60 -0.76
C SER A 155 0.76 24.78 0.50
N PRO A 156 1.59 23.76 0.80
CA PRO A 156 1.37 22.89 1.93
C PRO A 156 1.59 23.64 3.25
N ASN A 157 0.73 23.38 4.23
CA ASN A 157 0.95 23.86 5.58
C ASN A 157 2.05 23.02 6.29
N ARG A 158 2.47 23.48 7.49
CA ARG A 158 3.54 22.79 8.24
C ARG A 158 3.20 21.32 8.54
N GLN A 159 1.95 21.01 8.87
CA GLN A 159 1.51 19.65 9.16
C GLN A 159 1.64 18.76 7.93
N GLN A 160 1.20 19.23 6.76
CA GLN A 160 1.33 18.49 5.51
C GLN A 160 2.80 18.23 5.14
N ILE A 161 3.70 19.18 5.41
CA ILE A 161 5.15 18.98 5.22
C ILE A 161 5.67 17.89 6.18
N THR A 162 5.32 17.96 7.46
CA THR A 162 5.78 16.95 8.43
C THR A 162 5.19 15.58 8.15
N ASP A 163 3.93 15.50 7.76
CA ASP A 163 3.29 14.23 7.36
C ASP A 163 3.96 13.62 6.13
N SER A 164 4.30 14.43 5.12
CA SER A 164 4.99 13.93 3.92
C SER A 164 6.38 13.37 4.22
N LEU A 165 7.02 13.86 5.27
CA LEU A 165 8.34 13.41 5.73
C LEU A 165 8.28 12.24 6.72
N SER A 166 7.10 11.82 7.17
CA SER A 166 6.97 10.78 8.21
C SER A 166 7.62 9.45 7.79
N GLY A 167 7.78 9.21 6.48
CA GLY A 167 8.47 8.06 5.89
C GLY A 167 9.96 8.21 5.64
N ASN A 168 10.59 9.34 6.04
CA ASN A 168 11.99 9.62 5.74
C ASN A 168 12.79 9.83 7.02
N LEU A 169 13.66 8.88 7.35
CA LEU A 169 14.48 8.95 8.57
C LEU A 169 15.78 9.71 8.33
N CYS A 170 15.99 10.77 9.13
CA CYS A 170 17.26 11.50 9.21
C CYS A 170 17.77 11.50 10.65
N ARG A 171 18.98 11.03 10.86
CA ARG A 171 19.59 11.00 12.21
C ARG A 171 20.41 12.26 12.52
N CYS A 172 20.78 13.04 11.52
CA CYS A 172 21.78 14.10 11.68
C CYS A 172 21.19 15.48 11.98
N THR A 173 20.13 15.90 11.24
CA THR A 173 19.70 17.30 11.14
C THR A 173 18.65 17.72 12.18
N GLY A 174 17.97 16.77 12.82
CA GLY A 174 16.82 17.06 13.68
C GLY A 174 15.59 17.60 12.91
N TYR A 175 15.57 17.48 11.56
CA TYR A 175 14.50 17.83 10.63
C TYR A 175 14.19 19.33 10.48
N ARG A 176 14.49 20.19 11.45
CA ARG A 176 14.15 21.62 11.39
C ARG A 176 14.60 22.30 10.09
N PRO A 177 15.88 22.18 9.65
CA PRO A 177 16.30 22.81 8.40
C PRO A 177 15.65 22.18 7.16
N ILE A 178 15.24 20.92 7.22
CA ILE A 178 14.50 20.25 6.13
C ILE A 178 13.09 20.82 5.98
N VAL A 179 12.38 21.01 7.11
CA VAL A 179 11.04 21.63 7.10
C VAL A 179 11.10 23.07 6.64
N GLU A 180 12.12 23.83 7.07
CA GLU A 180 12.38 25.19 6.63
C GLU A 180 12.64 25.26 5.12
N ALA A 181 13.48 24.37 4.59
CA ALA A 181 13.74 24.26 3.15
C ALA A 181 12.46 23.98 2.36
N ALA A 182 11.59 23.10 2.85
CA ALA A 182 10.31 22.83 2.21
C ALA A 182 9.39 24.06 2.19
N GLN A 183 9.29 24.80 3.31
CA GLN A 183 8.51 26.03 3.40
C GLN A 183 9.02 27.09 2.44
N ASN A 184 10.35 27.30 2.40
CA ASN A 184 10.99 28.28 1.51
C ASN A 184 10.81 27.91 0.03
N ALA A 185 10.95 26.62 -0.33
CA ALA A 185 10.71 26.16 -1.69
C ALA A 185 9.28 26.45 -2.14
N CYS A 186 8.29 26.16 -1.30
CA CYS A 186 6.89 26.43 -1.58
C CYS A 186 6.59 27.94 -1.71
N ALA A 187 7.28 28.79 -0.94
CA ALA A 187 7.11 30.24 -1.01
C ALA A 187 7.54 30.83 -2.37
N ARG A 188 8.40 30.13 -3.14
CA ARG A 188 8.83 30.59 -4.48
C ARG A 188 7.72 30.57 -5.52
N GLN A 189 6.71 29.72 -5.39
CA GLN A 189 5.54 29.54 -6.28
C GLN A 189 5.87 29.25 -7.76
N THR A 190 7.13 29.22 -8.14
CA THR A 190 7.59 28.98 -9.52
C THR A 190 8.59 27.83 -9.57
N GLY A 191 8.63 27.11 -10.69
CA GLY A 191 9.56 26.01 -10.92
C GLY A 191 9.30 24.75 -10.08
N LEU A 192 8.18 24.67 -9.35
CA LEU A 192 7.84 23.53 -8.50
C LEU A 192 7.29 22.36 -9.30
N LYS A 193 6.60 22.62 -10.40
CA LYS A 193 6.01 21.59 -11.25
C LYS A 193 7.04 21.01 -12.22
N LEU A 194 7.02 19.68 -12.35
CA LEU A 194 7.84 18.96 -13.31
C LEU A 194 7.30 19.19 -14.73
N ASP A 195 8.21 19.26 -15.72
CA ASP A 195 7.83 19.28 -17.14
C ASP A 195 7.74 17.85 -17.65
N ASP A 196 6.52 17.33 -17.74
CA ASP A 196 6.24 15.95 -18.12
C ASP A 196 5.81 15.77 -19.57
N ARG A 197 5.91 16.80 -20.42
CA ARG A 197 5.43 16.76 -21.83
C ARG A 197 6.08 15.63 -22.62
N ALA A 198 7.39 15.45 -22.48
CA ALA A 198 8.11 14.35 -23.13
C ALA A 198 7.68 12.98 -22.59
N ASP A 199 7.59 12.84 -21.27
CA ASP A 199 7.19 11.60 -20.62
C ASP A 199 5.76 11.18 -21.00
N ILE A 200 4.82 12.13 -21.06
CA ILE A 200 3.44 11.89 -21.52
C ILE A 200 3.42 11.31 -22.94
N ALA A 201 4.22 11.87 -23.86
CA ALA A 201 4.29 11.39 -25.23
C ALA A 201 4.82 9.95 -25.31
N LEU A 202 5.89 9.66 -24.55
CA LEU A 202 6.51 8.32 -24.49
C LEU A 202 5.62 7.29 -23.80
N LEU A 203 4.89 7.65 -22.75
CA LEU A 203 3.93 6.75 -22.10
C LEU A 203 2.78 6.38 -23.06
N LYS A 204 2.32 7.33 -23.89
CA LYS A 204 1.34 7.05 -24.94
C LYS A 204 1.90 6.13 -26.03
N GLU A 205 3.17 6.27 -26.37
CA GLU A 205 3.86 5.35 -27.29
C GLU A 205 3.90 3.93 -26.73
N ILE A 206 4.34 3.75 -25.48
CA ILE A 206 4.35 2.44 -24.80
C ILE A 206 2.93 1.83 -24.78
N ALA A 207 1.91 2.62 -24.45
CA ALA A 207 0.53 2.15 -24.38
C ALA A 207 0.02 1.68 -25.76
N ARG A 208 0.37 2.37 -26.86
CA ARG A 208 -0.01 1.98 -28.22
C ARG A 208 0.70 0.69 -28.68
N ALA A 209 1.91 0.44 -28.22
CA ALA A 209 2.67 -0.77 -28.55
C ALA A 209 2.18 -2.03 -27.81
N LYS A 210 1.31 -1.87 -26.80
CA LYS A 210 0.70 -2.99 -26.08
C LYS A 210 -0.48 -3.54 -26.88
N THR A 211 -0.21 -4.52 -27.77
CA THR A 211 -1.26 -5.24 -28.50
C THR A 211 -1.76 -6.40 -27.64
N PRO A 212 -3.08 -6.67 -27.54
CA PRO A 212 -3.60 -7.86 -26.88
C PRO A 212 -3.06 -9.12 -27.57
N THR A 213 -2.60 -10.08 -26.80
CA THR A 213 -1.98 -11.30 -27.32
C THR A 213 -2.80 -12.53 -26.93
N LEU A 214 -3.10 -13.39 -27.90
CA LEU A 214 -3.68 -14.71 -27.69
C LEU A 214 -2.56 -15.77 -27.51
N SER A 215 -2.81 -16.80 -26.70
CA SER A 215 -1.87 -17.90 -26.51
C SER A 215 -1.76 -18.78 -27.74
N LEU A 216 -0.69 -19.56 -27.83
CA LEU A 216 -0.45 -20.56 -28.88
C LEU A 216 -1.56 -21.61 -28.97
N ASP A 217 -2.31 -21.82 -27.88
CA ASP A 217 -3.38 -22.83 -27.79
C ASP A 217 -4.80 -22.19 -27.81
N GLY A 218 -4.92 -20.92 -28.25
CA GLY A 218 -6.20 -20.20 -28.28
C GLY A 218 -6.68 -19.70 -26.89
N GLU A 219 -5.86 -19.83 -25.86
CA GLU A 219 -6.11 -19.26 -24.54
C GLU A 219 -5.73 -17.79 -24.51
N LEU A 220 -6.51 -17.00 -23.74
CA LEU A 220 -6.21 -15.59 -23.53
C LEU A 220 -4.91 -15.46 -22.71
N ILE A 221 -3.85 -14.91 -23.29
CA ILE A 221 -2.66 -14.53 -22.52
C ILE A 221 -2.87 -13.16 -21.94
N VAL A 222 -2.78 -13.12 -20.64
CA VAL A 222 -2.77 -11.91 -19.84
C VAL A 222 -1.52 -11.09 -20.14
N GLN A 223 -1.66 -9.86 -20.58
CA GLN A 223 -0.54 -8.99 -20.91
C GLN A 223 -0.21 -8.00 -19.80
N PRO A 224 1.07 -7.61 -19.69
CA PRO A 224 2.26 -8.25 -20.25
C PRO A 224 2.70 -9.46 -19.41
N VAL A 225 3.08 -10.54 -20.08
CA VAL A 225 3.76 -11.67 -19.43
C VAL A 225 5.25 -11.42 -19.50
N VAL A 226 5.88 -11.13 -18.37
CA VAL A 226 7.35 -11.11 -18.28
C VAL A 226 7.81 -12.51 -17.89
N ARG A 227 8.17 -13.33 -18.88
CA ARG A 227 8.73 -14.66 -18.63
C ARG A 227 10.21 -14.54 -18.26
N THR A 228 10.55 -15.02 -17.08
CA THR A 228 11.93 -15.18 -16.67
C THR A 228 12.39 -16.64 -16.86
N ARG A 229 13.68 -16.90 -16.74
CA ARG A 229 14.27 -18.22 -16.97
C ARG A 229 13.49 -19.36 -16.27
N LYS A 230 13.16 -20.43 -16.99
CA LYS A 230 12.61 -21.72 -16.51
C LYS A 230 11.18 -21.68 -15.95
N GLY A 231 10.19 -21.16 -16.68
CA GLY A 231 8.77 -21.34 -16.32
C GLY A 231 8.28 -20.50 -15.14
N ASN A 232 9.08 -19.58 -14.64
CA ASN A 232 8.71 -18.62 -13.62
C ASN A 232 8.07 -17.40 -14.28
N GLU A 233 6.85 -17.03 -13.89
CA GLU A 233 6.05 -16.02 -14.59
C GLU A 233 5.74 -14.83 -13.72
N PHE A 234 5.76 -13.64 -14.33
CA PHE A 234 5.14 -12.43 -13.81
C PHE A 234 4.02 -12.03 -14.79
N VAL A 235 2.79 -12.06 -14.31
CA VAL A 235 1.58 -11.84 -15.12
C VAL A 235 0.94 -10.53 -14.71
N SER A 236 0.51 -9.72 -15.66
CA SER A 236 -0.13 -8.43 -15.38
C SER A 236 -1.42 -8.30 -16.20
N PRO A 237 -2.56 -8.81 -15.69
CA PRO A 237 -3.86 -8.72 -16.33
C PRO A 237 -4.36 -7.28 -16.44
N ALA A 238 -5.17 -7.03 -17.46
CA ALA A 238 -5.83 -5.75 -17.66
C ALA A 238 -7.29 -5.76 -17.16
N THR A 239 -7.91 -6.94 -17.09
CA THR A 239 -9.33 -7.10 -16.75
C THR A 239 -9.55 -8.06 -15.60
N LEU A 240 -10.67 -7.91 -14.91
CA LEU A 240 -11.09 -8.78 -13.82
C LEU A 240 -11.34 -10.24 -14.30
N ALA A 241 -11.84 -10.41 -15.52
CA ALA A 241 -12.07 -11.72 -16.12
C ALA A 241 -10.74 -12.48 -16.29
N GLU A 242 -9.70 -11.82 -16.82
CA GLU A 242 -8.37 -12.42 -16.98
C GLU A 242 -7.76 -12.87 -15.65
N VAL A 243 -7.92 -12.07 -14.57
CA VAL A 243 -7.50 -12.46 -13.20
C VAL A 243 -8.20 -13.74 -12.78
N ALA A 244 -9.53 -13.76 -12.89
CA ALA A 244 -10.37 -14.84 -12.43
C ALA A 244 -10.07 -16.17 -13.18
N ASP A 245 -9.95 -16.10 -14.50
CA ASP A 245 -9.66 -17.25 -15.34
C ASP A 245 -8.28 -17.83 -15.10
N TYR A 246 -7.27 -16.95 -14.95
CA TYR A 246 -5.91 -17.38 -14.66
C TYR A 246 -5.80 -18.07 -13.29
N LEU A 247 -6.42 -17.50 -12.24
CA LEU A 247 -6.35 -18.05 -10.88
C LEU A 247 -7.07 -19.40 -10.74
N VAL A 248 -8.10 -19.67 -11.52
CA VAL A 248 -8.73 -21.02 -11.55
C VAL A 248 -7.74 -22.06 -12.05
N LYS A 249 -6.92 -21.72 -13.05
CA LYS A 249 -5.91 -22.62 -13.63
C LYS A 249 -4.63 -22.68 -12.79
N HIS A 250 -4.26 -21.58 -12.13
CA HIS A 250 -3.02 -21.42 -11.37
C HIS A 250 -3.31 -20.96 -9.93
N PRO A 251 -3.96 -21.78 -9.09
CA PRO A 251 -4.47 -21.37 -7.77
C PRO A 251 -3.37 -21.05 -6.75
N GLN A 252 -2.11 -21.38 -7.02
CA GLN A 252 -0.96 -21.10 -6.16
C GLN A 252 -0.24 -19.79 -6.52
N THR A 253 -0.79 -19.00 -7.46
CA THR A 253 -0.19 -17.75 -7.88
C THR A 253 -0.19 -16.74 -6.74
N THR A 254 0.96 -16.11 -6.50
CA THR A 254 1.11 -15.02 -5.54
C THR A 254 0.51 -13.75 -6.12
N LEU A 255 -0.51 -13.20 -5.46
CA LEU A 255 -1.14 -11.95 -5.85
C LEU A 255 -0.31 -10.76 -5.35
N LEU A 256 0.03 -9.86 -6.25
CA LEU A 256 0.79 -8.65 -5.99
C LEU A 256 -0.09 -7.42 -6.30
N ALA A 257 -0.37 -6.60 -5.29
CA ALA A 257 -1.01 -5.30 -5.47
C ALA A 257 0.04 -4.18 -5.27
N GLY A 258 0.20 -3.70 -4.04
CA GLY A 258 1.10 -2.59 -3.70
C GLY A 258 2.56 -2.97 -3.42
N SER A 259 2.93 -4.23 -3.51
CA SER A 259 4.30 -4.74 -3.27
C SER A 259 4.84 -4.63 -1.83
N THR A 260 4.16 -3.96 -0.91
CA THR A 260 4.68 -3.60 0.41
C THR A 260 4.92 -4.79 1.36
N GLU A 261 4.21 -5.90 1.19
CA GLU A 261 4.47 -7.16 1.93
C GLU A 261 5.35 -8.12 1.09
N ILE A 262 5.02 -8.29 -0.19
CA ILE A 262 5.76 -9.23 -1.06
C ILE A 262 7.21 -8.76 -1.27
N GLY A 263 7.44 -7.45 -1.47
CA GLY A 263 8.79 -6.89 -1.57
C GLY A 263 9.60 -7.10 -0.28
N LEU A 264 8.94 -6.96 0.89
CA LEU A 264 9.56 -7.26 2.17
C LEU A 264 9.95 -8.75 2.28
N GLN A 265 9.07 -9.66 1.87
CA GLN A 265 9.36 -11.10 1.86
C GLN A 265 10.51 -11.45 0.91
N VAL A 266 10.59 -10.80 -0.26
CA VAL A 266 11.69 -10.95 -1.21
C VAL A 266 13.01 -10.54 -0.58
N ASN A 267 13.08 -9.38 0.07
CA ASN A 267 14.33 -8.84 0.61
C ASN A 267 14.77 -9.48 1.94
N LYS A 268 13.82 -9.68 2.87
CA LYS A 268 14.14 -10.09 4.25
C LYS A 268 13.97 -11.58 4.47
N GLN A 269 13.11 -12.25 3.69
CA GLN A 269 12.87 -13.68 3.83
C GLN A 269 13.40 -14.47 2.64
N TYR A 270 14.03 -13.77 1.66
CA TYR A 270 14.57 -14.36 0.44
C TYR A 270 13.53 -15.17 -0.35
N SER A 271 12.27 -14.77 -0.24
CA SER A 271 11.16 -15.42 -0.96
C SER A 271 11.34 -15.28 -2.47
N ARG A 272 11.05 -16.36 -3.20
CA ARG A 272 11.14 -16.40 -4.66
C ARG A 272 9.90 -17.09 -5.23
N PRO A 273 8.71 -16.43 -5.16
CA PRO A 273 7.47 -17.01 -5.69
C PRO A 273 7.63 -17.40 -7.15
N GLU A 274 7.17 -18.58 -7.55
CA GLU A 274 7.29 -19.07 -8.94
C GLU A 274 6.39 -18.28 -9.89
N HIS A 275 5.17 -18.00 -9.47
CA HIS A 275 4.17 -17.25 -10.21
C HIS A 275 3.75 -16.01 -9.41
N ILE A 276 3.86 -14.85 -10.03
CA ILE A 276 3.39 -13.57 -9.45
C ILE A 276 2.39 -12.96 -10.43
N MET A 277 1.22 -12.56 -9.94
CA MET A 277 0.25 -11.80 -10.70
C MET A 277 0.10 -10.40 -10.12
N TYR A 278 0.38 -9.39 -10.94
CA TYR A 278 0.23 -7.98 -10.58
C TYR A 278 -1.18 -7.49 -10.90
N LEU A 279 -1.92 -7.10 -9.86
CA LEU A 279 -3.31 -6.65 -9.97
C LEU A 279 -3.43 -5.15 -10.28
N GLY A 280 -2.35 -4.39 -10.18
CA GLY A 280 -2.38 -2.92 -10.28
C GLY A 280 -2.87 -2.37 -11.63
N ASN A 281 -2.87 -3.16 -12.70
CA ASN A 281 -3.34 -2.74 -14.02
C ASN A 281 -4.82 -3.08 -14.28
N VAL A 282 -5.48 -3.80 -13.36
CA VAL A 282 -6.89 -4.20 -13.51
C VAL A 282 -7.81 -3.03 -13.19
N THR A 283 -8.43 -2.46 -14.21
CA THR A 283 -9.22 -1.23 -14.08
C THR A 283 -10.39 -1.37 -13.10
N GLU A 284 -11.10 -2.50 -13.12
CA GLU A 284 -12.26 -2.74 -12.26
C GLU A 284 -11.87 -2.81 -10.78
N LEU A 285 -10.66 -3.31 -10.47
CA LEU A 285 -10.15 -3.40 -9.10
C LEU A 285 -9.65 -2.05 -8.54
N ARG A 286 -9.46 -1.04 -9.39
CA ARG A 286 -9.04 0.31 -9.02
C ARG A 286 -10.19 1.24 -8.67
N GLN A 287 -11.42 0.83 -8.88
CA GLN A 287 -12.59 1.68 -8.76
C GLN A 287 -13.13 1.73 -7.34
N VAL A 288 -13.62 2.91 -6.97
CA VAL A 288 -14.52 3.11 -5.85
C VAL A 288 -15.88 3.48 -6.42
N SER A 289 -16.89 2.68 -6.11
CA SER A 289 -18.29 2.99 -6.44
C SER A 289 -19.09 3.09 -5.16
N GLU A 290 -20.26 3.73 -5.24
CA GLU A 290 -21.08 3.96 -4.06
C GLU A 290 -22.55 3.67 -4.31
N THR A 291 -23.21 3.23 -3.27
CA THR A 291 -24.67 3.14 -3.15
C THR A 291 -25.15 4.10 -2.07
N ALA A 292 -26.47 4.19 -1.86
CA ALA A 292 -27.00 4.96 -0.74
C ALA A 292 -26.52 4.44 0.65
N LYS A 293 -26.13 3.16 0.74
CA LYS A 293 -25.82 2.48 2.02
C LYS A 293 -24.35 2.16 2.23
N ALA A 294 -23.55 2.06 1.17
CA ALA A 294 -22.17 1.59 1.26
C ALA A 294 -21.30 2.12 0.12
N TRP A 295 -19.99 2.20 0.38
CA TRP A 295 -18.96 2.27 -0.65
C TRP A 295 -18.50 0.85 -1.00
N ARG A 296 -18.32 0.59 -2.28
CA ARG A 296 -17.64 -0.59 -2.79
C ARG A 296 -16.23 -0.19 -3.24
N ILE A 297 -15.24 -0.66 -2.52
CA ILE A 297 -13.83 -0.32 -2.68
C ILE A 297 -13.12 -1.49 -3.35
N GLY A 298 -12.61 -1.30 -4.56
CA GLY A 298 -11.90 -2.32 -5.33
C GLY A 298 -10.59 -2.75 -4.67
N ALA A 299 -10.13 -3.96 -4.94
CA ALA A 299 -9.02 -4.59 -4.23
C ALA A 299 -7.67 -3.88 -4.36
N VAL A 300 -7.45 -3.07 -5.40
CA VAL A 300 -6.20 -2.32 -5.58
C VAL A 300 -6.31 -0.83 -5.24
N VAL A 301 -7.41 -0.40 -4.64
CA VAL A 301 -7.53 0.96 -4.09
C VAL A 301 -6.54 1.12 -2.94
N SER A 302 -5.70 2.16 -3.05
CA SER A 302 -4.61 2.41 -2.09
C SER A 302 -5.14 2.91 -0.74
N LEU A 303 -4.33 2.74 0.31
CA LEU A 303 -4.67 3.25 1.65
C LEU A 303 -4.81 4.78 1.65
N THR A 304 -4.01 5.50 0.86
CA THR A 304 -4.16 6.96 0.69
C THR A 304 -5.52 7.34 0.09
N GLN A 305 -6.01 6.58 -0.90
CA GLN A 305 -7.33 6.82 -1.49
C GLN A 305 -8.46 6.49 -0.50
N VAL A 306 -8.29 5.43 0.30
CA VAL A 306 -9.26 5.08 1.35
C VAL A 306 -9.28 6.13 2.46
N GLU A 307 -8.11 6.64 2.90
CA GLU A 307 -7.99 7.72 3.88
C GLU A 307 -8.81 8.95 3.43
N ALA A 308 -8.63 9.38 2.18
CA ALA A 308 -9.38 10.50 1.61
C ALA A 308 -10.90 10.21 1.50
N LEU A 309 -11.28 8.98 1.13
CA LEU A 309 -12.68 8.55 1.02
C LEU A 309 -13.43 8.65 2.35
N VAL A 310 -12.78 8.22 3.44
CA VAL A 310 -13.43 8.12 4.76
C VAL A 310 -13.28 9.38 5.62
N ALA A 311 -12.46 10.36 5.21
CA ALA A 311 -12.05 11.49 6.02
C ALA A 311 -13.22 12.30 6.62
N GLN A 312 -14.27 12.54 5.86
CA GLN A 312 -15.44 13.28 6.33
C GLN A 312 -16.44 12.42 7.11
N ALA A 313 -16.60 11.17 6.68
CA ALA A 313 -17.61 10.28 7.23
C ALA A 313 -17.15 9.54 8.50
N TYR A 314 -15.87 9.21 8.56
CA TYR A 314 -15.24 8.46 9.65
C TYR A 314 -13.85 9.07 9.96
N PRO A 315 -13.79 10.28 10.55
CA PRO A 315 -12.53 11.00 10.77
C PRO A 315 -11.52 10.20 11.60
N ASP A 316 -11.96 9.45 12.61
CA ASP A 316 -11.08 8.62 13.43
C ASP A 316 -10.46 7.48 12.58
N PHE A 317 -11.20 6.92 11.63
CA PHE A 317 -10.63 5.91 10.72
C PHE A 317 -9.61 6.53 9.78
N ALA A 318 -9.87 7.74 9.27
CA ALA A 318 -8.89 8.48 8.48
C ALA A 318 -7.62 8.76 9.29
N GLU A 319 -7.74 9.17 10.56
CA GLU A 319 -6.60 9.39 11.46
C GLU A 319 -5.80 8.11 11.71
N VAL A 320 -6.46 6.98 11.93
CA VAL A 320 -5.80 5.67 12.04
C VAL A 320 -5.01 5.35 10.76
N LEU A 321 -5.59 5.60 9.57
CA LEU A 321 -4.91 5.39 8.29
C LEU A 321 -3.75 6.37 8.09
N ARG A 322 -3.90 7.66 8.44
CA ARG A 322 -2.85 8.67 8.37
C ARG A 322 -1.60 8.26 9.16
N ARG A 323 -1.79 7.64 10.32
CA ARG A 323 -0.74 7.12 11.19
C ARG A 323 -0.28 5.69 10.85
N PHE A 324 -0.88 5.06 9.84
CA PHE A 324 -0.55 3.71 9.39
C PHE A 324 0.54 3.75 8.33
N GLY A 325 1.71 3.19 8.63
CA GLY A 325 2.85 3.23 7.71
C GLY A 325 3.27 4.67 7.35
N SER A 326 3.97 4.81 6.25
CA SER A 326 4.42 6.09 5.70
C SER A 326 3.64 6.48 4.45
N PRO A 327 3.68 7.74 4.00
CA PRO A 327 3.10 8.14 2.72
C PRO A 327 3.55 7.25 1.54
N PRO A 328 4.86 6.94 1.34
CA PRO A 328 5.28 6.00 0.29
C PRO A 328 4.72 4.59 0.43
N ILE A 329 4.43 4.14 1.65
CA ILE A 329 3.75 2.86 1.89
C ILE A 329 2.27 2.97 1.56
N ARG A 330 1.56 3.99 2.10
CA ARG A 330 0.12 4.14 1.89
C ARG A 330 -0.27 4.42 0.45
N SER A 331 0.60 5.05 -0.34
CA SER A 331 0.34 5.33 -1.75
C SER A 331 0.29 4.07 -2.62
N THR A 332 0.95 2.98 -2.20
CA THR A 332 0.99 1.71 -2.94
C THR A 332 0.28 0.57 -2.22
N ALA A 333 0.36 0.48 -0.88
CA ALA A 333 -0.36 -0.52 -0.10
C ALA A 333 -1.88 -0.39 -0.31
N THR A 334 -2.58 -1.52 -0.47
CA THR A 334 -4.02 -1.55 -0.73
C THR A 334 -4.78 -2.03 0.48
N LEU A 335 -6.05 -1.60 0.60
CA LEU A 335 -6.91 -2.04 1.71
C LEU A 335 -7.10 -3.55 1.69
N ALA A 336 -7.39 -4.14 0.51
CA ALA A 336 -7.55 -5.59 0.37
C ALA A 336 -6.24 -6.34 0.65
N GLY A 337 -5.09 -5.79 0.22
CA GLY A 337 -3.78 -6.38 0.54
C GLY A 337 -3.51 -6.42 2.04
N ASN A 338 -3.86 -5.35 2.78
CA ASN A 338 -3.74 -5.31 4.23
C ASN A 338 -4.66 -6.34 4.91
N ILE A 339 -5.91 -6.48 4.44
CA ILE A 339 -6.85 -7.50 4.92
C ILE A 339 -6.32 -8.91 4.61
N ALA A 340 -5.92 -9.19 3.36
CA ALA A 340 -5.46 -10.52 2.94
C ALA A 340 -4.19 -10.98 3.68
N ASN A 341 -3.28 -10.05 4.01
CA ASN A 341 -2.08 -10.33 4.80
C ASN A 341 -2.42 -10.78 6.23
N GLY A 342 -3.53 -10.32 6.80
CA GLY A 342 -4.03 -10.75 8.10
C GLY A 342 -3.06 -10.52 9.25
N SER A 343 -2.32 -9.42 9.22
CA SER A 343 -1.40 -9.06 10.31
C SER A 343 -2.15 -8.90 11.63
N PRO A 344 -1.70 -9.52 12.74
CA PRO A 344 -2.32 -9.36 14.05
C PRO A 344 -2.30 -7.91 14.58
N ILE A 345 -1.51 -7.05 13.94
CA ILE A 345 -1.35 -5.64 14.28
C ILE A 345 -1.77 -4.70 13.14
N GLY A 346 -2.55 -5.19 12.18
CA GLY A 346 -3.07 -4.36 11.10
C GLY A 346 -4.19 -3.45 11.61
N ASP A 347 -4.00 -2.14 11.49
CA ASP A 347 -4.85 -1.14 12.13
C ASP A 347 -6.17 -0.87 11.39
N SER A 348 -6.25 -1.17 10.08
CA SER A 348 -7.50 -0.96 9.32
C SER A 348 -8.60 -1.95 9.69
N MET A 349 -8.25 -3.19 10.11
CA MET A 349 -9.23 -4.23 10.36
C MET A 349 -10.15 -3.96 11.56
N PRO A 350 -9.69 -3.45 12.73
CA PRO A 350 -10.60 -3.07 13.81
C PRO A 350 -11.66 -2.05 13.35
N CYS A 351 -11.26 -1.02 12.60
CA CYS A 351 -12.18 -0.03 12.07
C CYS A 351 -13.23 -0.66 11.13
N LEU A 352 -12.78 -1.47 10.18
CA LEU A 352 -13.66 -2.15 9.23
C LEU A 352 -14.61 -3.14 9.91
N MET A 353 -14.13 -3.90 10.92
CA MET A 353 -14.97 -4.84 11.68
C MET A 353 -16.01 -4.11 12.53
N ALA A 354 -15.63 -3.03 13.21
CA ALA A 354 -16.57 -2.21 13.97
C ALA A 354 -17.65 -1.61 13.04
N LEU A 355 -17.28 -1.16 11.86
CA LEU A 355 -18.22 -0.64 10.86
C LEU A 355 -19.04 -1.71 10.14
N GLY A 356 -18.76 -3.00 10.37
CA GLY A 356 -19.52 -4.09 9.73
C GLY A 356 -19.19 -4.28 8.25
N ALA A 357 -17.97 -4.02 7.84
CA ALA A 357 -17.53 -4.22 6.46
C ALA A 357 -17.65 -5.68 6.02
N THR A 358 -17.95 -5.89 4.74
CA THR A 358 -18.00 -7.21 4.10
C THR A 358 -17.01 -7.29 2.94
N LEU A 359 -16.57 -8.50 2.63
CA LEU A 359 -15.66 -8.79 1.53
C LEU A 359 -16.41 -9.47 0.40
N VAL A 360 -16.23 -9.01 -0.81
CA VAL A 360 -16.65 -9.71 -2.01
C VAL A 360 -15.49 -10.55 -2.50
N LEU A 361 -15.65 -11.86 -2.44
CA LEU A 361 -14.66 -12.85 -2.85
C LEU A 361 -15.07 -13.41 -4.21
N ARG A 362 -14.09 -13.51 -5.14
CA ARG A 362 -14.33 -14.03 -6.50
C ARG A 362 -13.49 -15.27 -6.77
N ARG A 363 -14.11 -16.24 -7.46
CA ARG A 363 -13.43 -17.40 -8.07
C ARG A 363 -14.06 -17.69 -9.43
N GLY A 364 -13.32 -17.49 -10.51
CA GLY A 364 -13.88 -17.56 -11.87
C GLY A 364 -15.02 -16.55 -12.04
N ASP A 365 -16.15 -17.00 -12.55
CA ASP A 365 -17.38 -16.24 -12.74
C ASP A 365 -18.24 -16.07 -11.47
N LYS A 366 -17.90 -16.77 -10.38
CA LYS A 366 -18.67 -16.80 -9.12
C LYS A 366 -18.13 -15.84 -8.09
N THR A 367 -19.05 -15.19 -7.39
CA THR A 367 -18.75 -14.34 -6.23
C THR A 367 -19.53 -14.80 -5.00
N ARG A 368 -18.95 -14.57 -3.83
CA ARG A 368 -19.63 -14.70 -2.53
C ARG A 368 -19.24 -13.56 -1.62
N THR A 369 -20.10 -13.23 -0.67
CA THR A 369 -19.84 -12.19 0.33
C THR A 369 -19.57 -12.83 1.69
N VAL A 370 -18.56 -12.32 2.39
CA VAL A 370 -18.17 -12.76 3.74
C VAL A 370 -18.03 -11.53 4.63
N ALA A 371 -18.61 -11.56 5.82
CA ALA A 371 -18.38 -10.52 6.82
C ALA A 371 -16.89 -10.54 7.25
N LEU A 372 -16.26 -9.36 7.37
CA LEU A 372 -14.83 -9.30 7.67
C LEU A 372 -14.48 -9.95 9.02
N ASP A 373 -15.38 -9.88 10.00
CA ASP A 373 -15.20 -10.52 11.31
C ASP A 373 -15.26 -12.07 11.27
N GLN A 374 -15.69 -12.65 10.13
CA GLN A 374 -15.70 -14.09 9.86
C GLN A 374 -14.59 -14.51 8.87
N PHE A 375 -13.78 -13.56 8.40
CA PHE A 375 -12.78 -13.84 7.38
C PHE A 375 -11.56 -14.59 7.91
N TYR A 376 -11.09 -14.28 9.13
CA TYR A 376 -9.90 -14.89 9.71
C TYR A 376 -10.24 -16.16 10.48
N THR A 377 -9.48 -17.24 10.22
CA THR A 377 -9.59 -18.54 10.91
C THR A 377 -8.42 -18.80 11.87
N GLY A 378 -7.45 -17.87 11.93
CA GLY A 378 -6.27 -17.95 12.78
C GLY A 378 -5.18 -17.00 12.31
N GLN A 379 -4.01 -17.08 12.93
CA GLN A 379 -2.88 -16.21 12.58
C GLN A 379 -2.46 -16.40 11.11
N LYS A 380 -2.59 -15.31 10.31
CA LYS A 380 -2.32 -15.31 8.85
C LYS A 380 -3.08 -16.43 8.09
N LYS A 381 -4.25 -16.87 8.61
CA LYS A 381 -5.13 -17.84 7.97
C LYS A 381 -6.50 -17.21 7.75
N ASN A 382 -7.12 -17.50 6.61
CA ASN A 382 -8.40 -16.96 6.22
C ASN A 382 -9.26 -18.02 5.49
N VAL A 383 -10.48 -17.63 5.10
CA VAL A 383 -11.47 -18.51 4.47
C VAL A 383 -11.38 -18.55 2.94
N LEU A 384 -10.36 -17.94 2.32
CA LEU A 384 -10.16 -17.99 0.87
C LEU A 384 -9.94 -19.43 0.41
N GLN A 385 -10.64 -19.80 -0.65
CA GLN A 385 -10.46 -21.08 -1.33
C GLN A 385 -9.33 -20.98 -2.38
N PRO A 386 -8.73 -22.10 -2.80
CA PRO A 386 -7.75 -22.09 -3.89
C PRO A 386 -8.30 -21.41 -5.15
N GLY A 387 -7.58 -20.44 -5.68
CA GLY A 387 -8.00 -19.63 -6.83
C GLY A 387 -9.04 -18.55 -6.53
N GLU A 388 -9.39 -18.34 -5.25
CA GLU A 388 -10.27 -17.26 -4.80
C GLU A 388 -9.46 -16.03 -4.37
N PHE A 389 -9.98 -14.83 -4.61
CA PHE A 389 -9.34 -13.57 -4.20
C PHE A 389 -10.38 -12.54 -3.76
N ILE A 390 -9.93 -11.54 -3.02
CA ILE A 390 -10.76 -10.39 -2.64
C ILE A 390 -10.91 -9.49 -3.87
N GLU A 391 -12.13 -9.35 -4.37
CA GLU A 391 -12.47 -8.45 -5.47
C GLU A 391 -12.72 -7.03 -4.97
N ALA A 392 -13.46 -6.91 -3.87
CA ALA A 392 -13.83 -5.62 -3.30
C ALA A 392 -14.15 -5.73 -1.80
N ILE A 393 -14.12 -4.59 -1.14
CA ILE A 393 -14.61 -4.37 0.22
C ILE A 393 -15.86 -3.52 0.15
N GLU A 394 -16.94 -3.95 0.79
CA GLU A 394 -18.15 -3.15 0.98
C GLU A 394 -18.11 -2.52 2.38
N LEU A 395 -17.94 -1.21 2.43
CA LEU A 395 -17.87 -0.42 3.66
C LEU A 395 -19.18 0.33 3.85
N PRO A 396 -19.95 0.05 4.91
CA PRO A 396 -21.17 0.80 5.20
C PRO A 396 -20.92 2.30 5.36
N LYS A 397 -21.86 3.12 4.90
CA LYS A 397 -21.88 4.56 5.16
C LYS A 397 -22.44 4.87 6.54
N PRO A 398 -22.13 6.04 7.13
CA PRO A 398 -22.69 6.45 8.41
C PRO A 398 -24.23 6.39 8.40
N GLN A 399 -24.76 5.85 9.49
CA GLN A 399 -26.20 5.83 9.73
C GLN A 399 -26.59 6.99 10.65
N ALA A 400 -27.80 7.51 10.49
CA ALA A 400 -28.32 8.57 11.37
C ALA A 400 -28.27 8.12 12.85
N GLY A 401 -27.70 8.93 13.71
CA GLY A 401 -27.52 8.63 15.14
C GLY A 401 -26.46 7.56 15.45
N GLY A 402 -25.76 7.06 14.42
CA GLY A 402 -24.63 6.14 14.59
C GLY A 402 -23.38 6.87 15.10
N VAL A 403 -22.67 6.24 16.00
CA VAL A 403 -21.39 6.69 16.54
C VAL A 403 -20.31 5.73 16.08
N PHE A 404 -19.17 6.26 15.66
CA PHE A 404 -17.96 5.50 15.38
C PHE A 404 -16.78 6.21 16.03
N ARG A 405 -15.95 5.45 16.75
CA ARG A 405 -14.68 5.93 17.33
C ARG A 405 -13.59 4.90 17.07
N ALA A 406 -12.37 5.38 16.89
CA ALA A 406 -11.20 4.51 16.73
C ALA A 406 -9.92 5.19 17.24
N HIS A 407 -9.11 4.44 18.00
CA HIS A 407 -7.83 4.91 18.50
C HIS A 407 -6.71 3.90 18.28
N LYS A 408 -5.57 4.42 17.83
CA LYS A 408 -4.30 3.69 17.69
C LYS A 408 -3.35 4.09 18.80
N VAL A 409 -2.93 3.12 19.61
CA VAL A 409 -1.93 3.33 20.68
C VAL A 409 -0.60 2.69 20.28
N SER A 410 0.43 3.52 20.18
CA SER A 410 1.80 3.14 19.77
C SER A 410 2.84 3.96 20.53
N LYS A 411 4.10 3.54 20.52
CA LYS A 411 5.20 4.24 21.22
C LYS A 411 5.60 5.54 20.52
N ARG A 412 5.55 5.56 19.19
CA ARG A 412 5.77 6.75 18.36
C ARG A 412 4.46 7.13 17.71
N PHE A 413 4.30 8.40 17.38
CA PHE A 413 3.07 8.88 16.76
C PHE A 413 2.94 8.38 15.31
N GLU A 414 4.00 8.57 14.51
CA GLU A 414 4.04 8.20 13.09
C GLU A 414 4.70 6.84 12.86
N GLN A 415 4.25 6.10 11.85
CA GLN A 415 4.85 4.85 11.32
C GLN A 415 5.03 3.71 12.32
N ASP A 416 4.58 3.84 13.55
CA ASP A 416 4.86 2.82 14.56
C ASP A 416 3.82 1.72 14.55
N ILE A 417 4.26 0.52 14.90
CA ILE A 417 3.39 -0.64 15.09
C ILE A 417 2.59 -0.45 16.36
N SER A 418 1.27 -0.64 16.29
CA SER A 418 0.38 -0.52 17.42
C SER A 418 0.72 -1.50 18.56
N ALA A 419 0.72 -1.02 19.79
CA ALA A 419 0.56 -1.89 20.95
C ALA A 419 -0.84 -2.51 20.90
N THR A 420 -1.85 -1.66 20.64
CA THR A 420 -3.22 -2.05 20.27
C THR A 420 -3.89 -0.92 19.50
N CYS A 421 -4.82 -1.26 18.62
CA CYS A 421 -5.78 -0.36 18.02
C CYS A 421 -7.18 -0.88 18.33
N ALA A 422 -8.07 0.01 18.75
CA ALA A 422 -9.46 -0.28 19.05
C ALA A 422 -10.38 0.53 18.16
N ALA A 423 -11.52 -0.05 17.77
CA ALA A 423 -12.58 0.69 17.11
C ALA A 423 -13.94 0.20 17.60
N ILE A 424 -14.85 1.13 17.84
CA ILE A 424 -16.21 0.86 18.30
C ILE A 424 -17.23 1.56 17.41
N SER A 425 -18.36 0.91 17.18
CA SER A 425 -19.57 1.56 16.65
C SER A 425 -20.80 1.17 17.46
N TYR A 426 -21.73 2.10 17.59
CA TYR A 426 -23.00 1.90 18.31
C TYR A 426 -24.00 3.00 17.94
N GLN A 427 -25.24 2.84 18.41
CA GLN A 427 -26.26 3.89 18.44
C GLN A 427 -26.67 4.14 19.89
N VAL A 428 -27.18 5.34 20.19
CA VAL A 428 -27.81 5.65 21.48
C VAL A 428 -29.32 5.76 21.25
N VAL A 429 -30.07 4.83 21.83
CA VAL A 429 -31.54 4.79 21.72
C VAL A 429 -32.13 4.79 23.13
N GLY A 430 -32.88 5.84 23.46
CA GLY A 430 -33.43 5.99 24.80
C GLY A 430 -32.37 6.08 25.92
N GLY A 431 -31.23 6.72 25.64
CA GLY A 431 -30.08 6.82 26.54
C GLY A 431 -29.24 5.53 26.68
N LYS A 432 -29.55 4.48 25.94
CA LYS A 432 -28.88 3.17 26.03
C LYS A 432 -28.12 2.84 24.75
N LEU A 433 -26.98 2.18 24.89
CA LEU A 433 -26.14 1.69 23.80
C LEU A 433 -26.85 0.55 23.05
N LYS A 434 -26.90 0.61 21.73
CA LYS A 434 -27.53 -0.37 20.87
C LYS A 434 -26.66 -0.69 19.65
N GLY A 435 -26.68 -1.97 19.27
CA GLY A 435 -25.93 -2.47 18.11
C GLY A 435 -24.42 -2.32 18.27
N VAL A 436 -23.91 -2.50 19.48
CA VAL A 436 -22.50 -2.31 19.80
C VAL A 436 -21.63 -3.29 19.03
N ARG A 437 -20.63 -2.77 18.34
CA ARG A 437 -19.57 -3.54 17.68
C ARG A 437 -18.23 -2.98 18.11
N LEU A 438 -17.40 -3.81 18.71
CA LEU A 438 -16.08 -3.42 19.24
C LEU A 438 -15.03 -4.40 18.72
N ALA A 439 -13.98 -3.90 18.10
CA ALA A 439 -12.92 -4.71 17.55
C ALA A 439 -11.53 -4.20 17.96
N TYR A 440 -10.57 -5.12 18.04
CA TYR A 440 -9.19 -4.84 18.40
C TYR A 440 -8.21 -5.52 17.45
N ASN A 441 -7.02 -4.92 17.35
CA ASN A 441 -5.79 -5.62 17.01
C ASN A 441 -4.88 -5.73 18.24
N GLY A 442 -3.83 -6.53 18.14
CA GLY A 442 -2.80 -6.66 19.18
C GLY A 442 -3.17 -7.48 20.41
N LEU A 443 -4.43 -7.87 20.58
CA LEU A 443 -4.90 -8.68 21.73
C LEU A 443 -5.06 -10.17 21.41
N ALA A 444 -5.16 -10.53 20.12
CA ALA A 444 -5.37 -11.90 19.65
C ALA A 444 -4.39 -12.22 18.49
N PRO A 445 -4.30 -13.48 18.05
CA PRO A 445 -3.48 -13.89 16.91
C PRO A 445 -3.87 -13.26 15.57
N SER A 446 -5.09 -12.73 15.45
CA SER A 446 -5.62 -11.93 14.32
C SER A 446 -6.48 -10.80 14.85
N PRO A 447 -6.70 -9.73 14.10
CA PRO A 447 -7.70 -8.71 14.45
C PRO A 447 -9.07 -9.40 14.62
N CYS A 448 -9.83 -9.02 15.63
CA CYS A 448 -11.11 -9.64 15.94
C CYS A 448 -12.06 -8.73 16.71
N ARG A 449 -13.34 -9.04 16.66
CA ARG A 449 -14.35 -8.44 17.54
C ARG A 449 -14.22 -8.97 18.97
N ALA A 450 -14.80 -8.22 19.91
CA ALA A 450 -14.82 -8.55 21.33
C ALA A 450 -16.28 -8.75 21.84
N PRO A 451 -16.98 -9.81 21.42
CA PRO A 451 -18.42 -9.99 21.66
C PRO A 451 -18.79 -10.04 23.15
N LYS A 452 -17.87 -10.47 24.03
CA LYS A 452 -18.14 -10.46 25.49
C LYS A 452 -18.11 -9.06 26.07
N ILE A 453 -17.27 -8.17 25.54
CA ILE A 453 -17.27 -6.75 25.95
C ILE A 453 -18.50 -6.06 25.35
N GLU A 454 -18.83 -6.34 24.07
CA GLU A 454 -20.03 -5.82 23.42
C GLU A 454 -21.30 -6.16 24.24
N ALA A 455 -21.40 -7.40 24.75
CA ALA A 455 -22.52 -7.84 25.60
C ALA A 455 -22.59 -7.09 26.95
N VAL A 456 -21.44 -6.66 27.49
CA VAL A 456 -21.41 -5.82 28.70
C VAL A 456 -21.96 -4.43 28.43
N LEU A 457 -21.76 -3.91 27.23
CA LEU A 457 -22.17 -2.55 26.81
C LEU A 457 -23.61 -2.50 26.31
N GLU A 458 -24.06 -3.53 25.59
CA GLU A 458 -25.37 -3.56 24.90
C GLU A 458 -26.51 -3.36 25.89
N GLY A 459 -27.40 -2.39 25.60
CA GLY A 459 -28.58 -2.09 26.38
C GLY A 459 -28.36 -1.30 27.68
N LYS A 460 -27.13 -0.95 28.02
CA LYS A 460 -26.78 -0.10 29.17
C LYS A 460 -26.64 1.36 28.76
N ALA A 461 -26.89 2.28 29.70
CA ALA A 461 -26.42 3.65 29.56
C ALA A 461 -24.89 3.70 29.74
N PRO A 462 -24.16 4.62 29.09
CA PRO A 462 -22.69 4.76 29.27
C PRO A 462 -22.27 4.84 30.76
N THR A 463 -23.05 5.53 31.60
CA THR A 463 -22.82 5.69 33.04
C THR A 463 -23.07 4.42 33.87
N GLU A 464 -23.76 3.42 33.31
CA GLU A 464 -24.05 2.14 33.99
C GLU A 464 -22.95 1.10 33.75
N VAL A 465 -21.95 1.40 32.93
CA VAL A 465 -20.88 0.47 32.58
C VAL A 465 -19.79 0.52 33.66
N SER A 466 -19.55 -0.59 34.35
CA SER A 466 -18.50 -0.66 35.35
C SER A 466 -17.14 -1.08 34.79
N VAL A 467 -16.06 -0.51 35.35
CA VAL A 467 -14.67 -0.88 34.99
C VAL A 467 -14.43 -2.38 35.25
N ALA A 468 -14.97 -2.92 36.33
CA ALA A 468 -14.81 -4.33 36.71
C ALA A 468 -15.45 -5.27 35.70
N ASP A 469 -16.63 -4.91 35.14
CA ASP A 469 -17.29 -5.71 34.10
C ASP A 469 -16.46 -5.75 32.81
N ILE A 470 -15.85 -4.61 32.42
CA ILE A 470 -14.97 -4.54 31.24
C ILE A 470 -13.71 -5.39 31.48
N ASP A 471 -13.05 -5.25 32.63
CA ASP A 471 -11.84 -6.05 32.94
C ASP A 471 -12.14 -7.56 32.93
N ALA A 472 -13.25 -7.98 33.52
CA ALA A 472 -13.70 -9.36 33.49
C ALA A 472 -13.97 -9.84 32.06
N ALA A 473 -14.63 -9.03 31.23
CA ALA A 473 -14.92 -9.36 29.85
C ALA A 473 -13.63 -9.46 29.00
N ILE A 474 -12.63 -8.59 29.21
CA ILE A 474 -11.31 -8.68 28.56
C ILE A 474 -10.61 -9.98 28.95
N ALA A 475 -10.53 -10.30 30.23
CA ALA A 475 -9.89 -11.52 30.72
C ALA A 475 -10.54 -12.80 30.15
N HIS A 476 -11.87 -12.76 29.93
CA HIS A 476 -12.59 -13.88 29.32
C HIS A 476 -12.55 -13.91 27.79
N SER A 477 -12.23 -12.79 27.13
CA SER A 477 -12.21 -12.70 25.66
C SER A 477 -10.87 -13.09 25.06
N PHE A 478 -9.77 -12.81 25.75
CA PHE A 478 -8.44 -12.91 25.20
C PHE A 478 -7.52 -13.76 26.10
N THR A 479 -6.61 -14.49 25.45
CA THR A 479 -5.55 -15.23 26.16
C THR A 479 -4.36 -14.31 26.41
N ALA A 480 -3.94 -14.19 27.65
CA ALA A 480 -2.79 -13.40 28.04
C ALA A 480 -1.52 -13.82 27.31
N ARG A 481 -0.90 -12.89 26.57
CA ARG A 481 0.34 -13.13 25.84
C ARG A 481 1.16 -11.86 25.73
N ASP A 482 2.37 -11.91 26.27
CA ASP A 482 3.34 -10.84 26.07
C ASP A 482 3.84 -10.83 24.63
N GLY A 483 4.16 -9.63 24.13
CA GLY A 483 4.70 -9.42 22.80
C GLY A 483 5.92 -8.51 22.84
N LEU A 484 6.65 -8.45 21.73
CA LEU A 484 7.84 -7.60 21.58
C LEU A 484 7.56 -6.09 21.80
N ARG A 485 6.33 -5.65 21.56
CA ARG A 485 5.94 -4.22 21.59
C ARG A 485 5.39 -3.78 22.94
N ALA A 486 4.67 -4.64 23.62
CA ALA A 486 4.05 -4.37 24.91
C ALA A 486 3.73 -5.67 25.64
N THR A 487 3.68 -5.59 26.98
CA THR A 487 3.20 -6.67 27.83
C THR A 487 1.69 -6.85 27.70
N TRP A 488 1.19 -8.00 28.05
CA TRP A 488 -0.26 -8.25 28.13
C TRP A 488 -0.95 -7.28 29.09
N ALA A 489 -0.38 -7.11 30.29
CA ALA A 489 -0.95 -6.19 31.29
C ALA A 489 -1.15 -4.77 30.74
N TYR A 490 -0.17 -4.24 29.98
CA TYR A 490 -0.30 -2.94 29.34
C TYR A 490 -1.40 -2.94 28.28
N ARG A 491 -1.45 -3.96 27.40
CA ARG A 491 -2.46 -4.03 26.34
C ARG A 491 -3.88 -4.15 26.89
N ALA A 492 -4.07 -4.98 27.92
CA ALA A 492 -5.37 -5.14 28.58
C ALA A 492 -5.82 -3.82 29.25
N LEU A 493 -4.90 -3.13 29.94
CA LEU A 493 -5.16 -1.82 30.53
C LEU A 493 -5.57 -0.79 29.47
N VAL A 494 -4.83 -0.73 28.36
CA VAL A 494 -5.13 0.19 27.25
C VAL A 494 -6.48 -0.18 26.62
N ALA A 495 -6.74 -1.45 26.34
CA ALA A 495 -8.00 -1.91 25.75
C ALA A 495 -9.22 -1.50 26.61
N ARG A 496 -9.12 -1.65 27.94
CA ARG A 496 -10.14 -1.18 28.88
C ARG A 496 -10.32 0.34 28.81
N ASN A 497 -9.21 1.09 28.91
CA ASN A 497 -9.26 2.54 28.95
C ASN A 497 -9.83 3.14 27.66
N LEU A 498 -9.55 2.56 26.51
CA LEU A 498 -10.14 2.96 25.23
C LEU A 498 -11.67 2.78 25.20
N VAL A 499 -12.20 1.72 25.81
CA VAL A 499 -13.66 1.56 25.94
C VAL A 499 -14.25 2.67 26.81
N LEU A 500 -13.61 2.99 27.95
CA LEU A 500 -14.07 4.06 28.83
C LEU A 500 -14.03 5.42 28.13
N GLU A 501 -12.93 5.76 27.44
CA GLU A 501 -12.78 6.98 26.64
C GLU A 501 -13.88 7.12 25.58
N PHE A 502 -14.16 6.05 24.83
CA PHE A 502 -15.26 6.05 23.85
C PHE A 502 -16.65 6.31 24.44
N LEU A 503 -16.84 6.02 25.73
CA LEU A 503 -18.09 6.26 26.44
C LEU A 503 -18.14 7.66 27.09
N GLU A 504 -17.01 8.17 27.58
CA GLU A 504 -16.90 9.49 28.26
C GLU A 504 -17.10 10.66 27.31
N GLU A 505 -16.53 10.62 26.11
CA GLU A 505 -16.69 11.66 25.09
C GLU A 505 -18.17 12.01 24.77
N ARG A 506 -19.10 11.10 25.08
CA ARG A 506 -20.54 11.32 24.87
C ARG A 506 -21.28 11.93 26.06
N THR A 507 -20.74 11.83 27.24
CA THR A 507 -21.36 12.50 28.41
C THR A 507 -21.19 14.01 28.35
N GLU A 508 -20.15 14.52 27.70
CA GLU A 508 -19.89 15.95 27.49
C GLU A 508 -20.71 16.55 26.31
N GLU A 509 -21.06 15.78 25.27
CA GLU A 509 -21.91 16.27 24.18
C GLU A 509 -23.42 16.32 24.51
N VAL A 510 -23.85 15.67 25.58
CA VAL A 510 -25.27 15.58 26.01
C VAL A 510 -25.57 16.47 27.25
N ALA A 511 -24.54 17.03 27.87
CA ALA A 511 -24.67 18.00 28.98
C ALA A 511 -24.58 19.43 28.44
#